data_5efc3a903ebf8448cf013e91a886867c
#
_entry.id   5efc3a903ebf8448cf013e91a886867c
#
_cell.length_a   1.000
_cell.length_b   1.000
_cell.length_c   1.000
_cell.angle_alpha   90.00
_cell.angle_beta   90.00
_cell.angle_gamma   90.00
#
_symmetry.space_group_name_H-M   'P 1'
#
loop_
_entity.id
_entity.type
_entity.pdbx_description
1 polymer ?
#
loop_
_entity_poly.entity_id
_entity_poly.type
_entity_poly.pdbx_seq_one_letter_code
_entity_poly.pdbx_strand_id
1 'polypeptide(L)'
;MALFEHVLILKQSLSSNELSNELQNHIDMVTELKGNIVYQESWGMRNLAYPIKNNKKAFYEFMNIEMPQENIDLMNSKLNLNENVIRYLSIKVKSFSETPTLMI
;
A
#
# COMPACT_ATOMS: atom_id res chain seq x y z
N MET A 1 9.65 17.05 2.13
CA MET A 1 8.62 15.97 2.08
C MET A 1 8.87 14.98 3.18
N ALA A 2 7.80 14.38 3.69
CA ALA A 2 7.93 13.30 4.66
C ALA A 2 8.15 11.97 3.94
N LEU A 3 8.83 11.03 4.61
CA LEU A 3 9.11 9.70 4.10
C LEU A 3 8.24 8.69 4.83
N PHE A 4 7.63 7.77 4.09
CA PHE A 4 6.76 6.74 4.65
C PHE A 4 7.12 5.37 4.12
N GLU A 5 7.13 4.38 5.01
CA GLU A 5 7.04 2.98 4.62
C GLU A 5 5.57 2.62 4.56
N HIS A 6 5.12 2.11 3.44
CA HIS A 6 3.70 1.89 3.17
C HIS A 6 3.46 0.47 2.72
N VAL A 7 2.48 -0.19 3.30
CA VAL A 7 2.05 -1.53 2.89
C VAL A 7 0.59 -1.45 2.47
N LEU A 8 0.32 -1.99 1.29
CA LEU A 8 -1.02 -2.08 0.73
C LEU A 8 -1.41 -3.56 0.69
N ILE A 9 -2.54 -3.90 1.26
CA ILE A 9 -3.04 -5.27 1.32
C ILE A 9 -4.33 -5.36 0.53
N LEU A 10 -4.30 -6.15 -0.55
CA LEU A 10 -5.37 -6.25 -1.53
C LEU A 10 -6.07 -7.61 -1.46
N LYS A 11 -7.37 -7.63 -1.75
CA LYS A 11 -8.18 -8.84 -1.62
C LYS A 11 -7.70 -9.98 -2.52
N GLN A 12 -7.90 -11.20 -2.06
CA GLN A 12 -7.39 -12.41 -2.70
C GLN A 12 -8.05 -12.72 -4.06
N SER A 13 -9.23 -12.21 -4.31
CA SER A 13 -10.02 -12.53 -5.51
C SER A 13 -9.61 -11.75 -6.75
N LEU A 14 -8.65 -10.82 -6.64
CA LEU A 14 -8.21 -10.03 -7.80
C LEU A 14 -7.46 -10.92 -8.79
N SER A 15 -7.82 -10.81 -10.07
CA SER A 15 -7.05 -11.41 -11.15
C SER A 15 -5.73 -10.65 -11.34
N SER A 16 -4.81 -11.21 -12.13
CA SER A 16 -3.54 -10.54 -12.43
C SER A 16 -3.74 -9.17 -13.05
N ASN A 17 -4.71 -9.04 -13.97
CA ASN A 17 -5.01 -7.77 -14.61
C ASN A 17 -5.63 -6.77 -13.63
N GLU A 18 -6.55 -7.23 -12.80
CA GLU A 18 -7.18 -6.39 -11.78
C GLU A 18 -6.14 -5.90 -10.78
N LEU A 19 -5.23 -6.77 -10.35
CA LEU A 19 -4.16 -6.40 -9.44
C LEU A 19 -3.26 -5.34 -10.05
N SER A 20 -2.83 -5.53 -11.31
CA SER A 20 -2.01 -4.55 -12.01
C SER A 20 -2.69 -3.20 -12.13
N ASN A 21 -3.99 -3.20 -12.42
CA ASN A 21 -4.78 -1.96 -12.51
C ASN A 21 -4.86 -1.25 -11.16
N GLU A 22 -5.08 -2.00 -10.09
CA GLU A 22 -5.12 -1.41 -8.73
C GLU A 22 -3.79 -0.79 -8.35
N LEU A 23 -2.68 -1.46 -8.66
CA LEU A 23 -1.35 -0.93 -8.37
C LEU A 23 -1.07 0.33 -9.18
N GLN A 24 -1.45 0.35 -10.46
CA GLN A 24 -1.27 1.53 -11.30
C GLN A 24 -2.12 2.70 -10.81
N ASN A 25 -3.35 2.44 -10.43
CA ASN A 25 -4.24 3.45 -9.85
C ASN A 25 -3.67 4.04 -8.56
N HIS A 26 -3.05 3.19 -7.74
CA HIS A 26 -2.42 3.64 -6.50
C HIS A 26 -1.21 4.53 -6.77
N ILE A 27 -0.38 4.15 -7.74
CA ILE A 27 0.77 4.96 -8.17
C ILE A 27 0.29 6.32 -8.68
N ASP A 28 -0.75 6.33 -9.51
CA ASP A 28 -1.32 7.56 -10.06
C ASP A 28 -1.86 8.46 -8.95
N MET A 29 -2.52 7.88 -7.95
CA MET A 29 -3.04 8.61 -6.80
C MET A 29 -1.91 9.25 -5.99
N VAL A 30 -0.83 8.51 -5.75
CA VAL A 30 0.34 9.05 -5.04
C VAL A 30 0.92 10.24 -5.81
N THR A 31 1.02 10.12 -7.13
CA THR A 31 1.52 11.19 -7.99
C THR A 31 0.60 12.41 -7.93
N GLU A 32 -0.71 12.22 -7.98
CA GLU A 32 -1.69 13.31 -7.87
C GLU A 32 -1.57 14.04 -6.53
N LEU A 33 -1.25 13.32 -5.47
CA LEU A 33 -1.06 13.89 -4.14
C LEU A 33 0.34 14.47 -3.94
N LYS A 34 1.06 14.69 -5.04
CA LYS A 34 2.43 15.27 -5.07
C LYS A 34 3.45 14.40 -4.36
N GLY A 35 3.19 13.10 -4.34
CA GLY A 35 4.11 12.11 -3.81
C GLY A 35 4.94 11.46 -4.90
N ASN A 36 5.90 10.66 -4.46
CA ASN A 36 6.76 9.89 -5.34
C ASN A 36 7.02 8.53 -4.70
N ILE A 37 6.91 7.47 -5.51
CA ILE A 37 7.26 6.13 -5.06
C ILE A 37 8.74 5.91 -5.35
N VAL A 38 9.52 5.84 -4.28
CA VAL A 38 10.98 5.69 -4.38
C VAL A 38 11.37 4.24 -4.64
N TYR A 39 10.61 3.30 -4.06
CA TYR A 39 10.89 1.89 -4.16
C TYR A 39 9.57 1.12 -3.99
N GLN A 40 9.44 0.02 -4.71
CA GLN A 40 8.26 -0.84 -4.65
C GLN A 40 8.68 -2.30 -4.71
N GLU A 41 8.05 -3.12 -3.86
CA GLU A 41 8.32 -4.54 -3.80
C GLU A 41 7.01 -5.30 -3.63
N SER A 42 6.77 -6.28 -4.50
CA SER A 42 5.60 -7.16 -4.40
C SER A 42 5.98 -8.38 -3.58
N TRP A 43 5.22 -8.64 -2.51
CA TRP A 43 5.44 -9.81 -1.68
C TRP A 43 4.53 -10.99 -2.07
N GLY A 44 3.66 -10.78 -3.04
CA GLY A 44 2.74 -11.79 -3.53
C GLY A 44 1.61 -12.13 -2.59
N MET A 45 0.99 -13.27 -2.83
CA MET A 45 -0.11 -13.77 -2.00
C MET A 45 0.43 -14.36 -0.71
N ARG A 46 -0.13 -13.93 0.43
CA ARG A 46 0.26 -14.44 1.75
C ARG A 46 -0.96 -14.80 2.57
N ASN A 47 -0.79 -15.79 3.45
CA ASN A 47 -1.83 -16.17 4.38
C ASN A 47 -1.97 -15.12 5.47
N LEU A 48 -3.23 -14.80 5.81
CA LEU A 48 -3.52 -13.90 6.92
C LEU A 48 -3.59 -14.73 8.22
N ALA A 49 -3.12 -14.13 9.33
CA ALA A 49 -3.18 -14.79 10.63
C ALA A 49 -4.63 -15.09 11.04
N TYR A 50 -5.57 -14.22 10.61
CA TYR A 50 -7.01 -14.39 10.79
C TYR A 50 -7.71 -13.75 9.59
N PRO A 51 -8.92 -14.19 9.24
CA PRO A 51 -9.62 -13.62 8.09
C PRO A 51 -9.93 -12.13 8.28
N ILE A 52 -9.73 -11.34 7.22
CA ILE A 52 -10.08 -9.93 7.18
C ILE A 52 -11.05 -9.75 6.03
N LYS A 53 -12.25 -9.20 6.31
CA LYS A 53 -13.30 -8.97 5.31
C LYS A 53 -13.53 -10.20 4.44
N ASN A 54 -13.58 -11.38 5.06
CA ASN A 54 -13.78 -12.70 4.43
C ASN A 54 -12.62 -13.15 3.53
N ASN A 55 -11.46 -12.51 3.63
CA ASN A 55 -10.25 -12.98 2.94
C ASN A 55 -9.37 -13.75 3.91
N LYS A 56 -8.97 -14.96 3.53
CA LYS A 56 -8.01 -15.78 4.28
C LYS A 56 -6.58 -15.53 3.82
N LYS A 57 -6.42 -15.01 2.61
CA LYS A 57 -5.17 -14.65 1.98
C LYS A 57 -5.30 -13.25 1.41
N ALA A 58 -4.18 -12.63 1.10
CA ALA A 58 -4.17 -11.32 0.49
C ALA A 58 -2.88 -11.08 -0.28
N PHE A 59 -2.92 -10.16 -1.24
CA PHE A 59 -1.73 -9.68 -1.92
C PHE A 59 -1.10 -8.56 -1.11
N TYR A 60 0.20 -8.62 -0.91
CA TYR A 60 0.98 -7.65 -0.15
C TYR A 60 1.90 -6.87 -1.08
N GLU A 61 1.81 -5.54 -1.02
CA GLU A 61 2.68 -4.64 -1.77
C GLU A 61 3.34 -3.67 -0.78
N PHE A 62 4.67 -3.61 -0.82
CA PHE A 62 5.45 -2.72 0.02
C PHE A 62 5.99 -1.56 -0.83
N MET A 63 5.97 -0.35 -0.29
CA MET A 63 6.45 0.83 -1.00
C MET A 63 7.15 1.78 -0.04
N ASN A 64 8.23 2.41 -0.53
CA ASN A 64 8.80 3.58 0.10
C ASN A 64 8.28 4.80 -0.64
N ILE A 65 7.58 5.68 0.07
CA ILE A 65 6.89 6.83 -0.51
C ILE A 65 7.42 8.12 0.10
N GLU A 66 7.70 9.09 -0.76
CA GLU A 66 7.88 10.48 -0.34
C GLU A 66 6.59 11.23 -0.63
N MET A 67 6.07 11.99 0.33
CA MET A 67 4.81 12.71 0.16
C MET A 67 4.75 13.88 1.14
N PRO A 68 4.12 15.02 0.75
CA PRO A 68 3.82 16.05 1.72
C PRO A 68 2.98 15.45 2.86
N GLN A 69 3.39 15.69 4.10
CA GLN A 69 2.75 15.06 5.26
C GLN A 69 1.24 15.38 5.32
N GLU A 70 0.85 16.57 4.93
CA GLU A 70 -0.56 16.97 4.91
C GLU A 70 -1.41 16.16 3.94
N ASN A 71 -0.80 15.48 2.97
CA ASN A 71 -1.52 14.71 1.96
C ASN A 71 -1.69 13.24 2.34
N ILE A 72 -1.02 12.76 3.39
CA ILE A 72 -1.11 11.35 3.77
C ILE A 72 -2.53 10.97 4.21
N ASP A 73 -3.22 11.87 4.90
CA ASP A 73 -4.59 11.63 5.34
C ASP A 73 -5.56 11.54 4.17
N LEU A 74 -5.31 12.34 3.12
CA LEU A 74 -6.11 12.26 1.90
C LEU A 74 -5.93 10.92 1.21
N MET A 75 -4.69 10.42 1.14
CA MET A 75 -4.41 9.10 0.58
C MET A 75 -5.13 8.01 1.38
N ASN A 76 -5.02 8.04 2.70
CA ASN A 76 -5.66 7.06 3.57
C ASN A 76 -7.19 7.10 3.43
N SER A 77 -7.78 8.27 3.30
CA SER A 77 -9.22 8.41 3.07
C SER A 77 -9.65 7.75 1.76
N LYS A 78 -8.87 7.93 0.70
CA LYS A 78 -9.16 7.29 -0.59
C LYS A 78 -9.02 5.78 -0.51
N LEU A 79 -8.03 5.27 0.21
CA LEU A 79 -7.85 3.83 0.41
C LEU A 79 -9.00 3.21 1.19
N ASN A 80 -9.53 3.92 2.19
CA ASN A 80 -10.69 3.45 2.95
C ASN A 80 -11.93 3.25 2.07
N LEU A 81 -12.06 4.02 1.00
CA LEU A 81 -13.20 3.92 0.09
C LEU A 81 -13.02 2.85 -1.00
N ASN A 82 -11.84 2.27 -1.11
CA ASN A 82 -11.56 1.29 -2.15
C ASN A 82 -11.86 -0.13 -1.63
N GLU A 83 -12.86 -0.78 -2.22
CA GLU A 83 -13.29 -2.12 -1.81
C GLU A 83 -12.24 -3.20 -2.04
N ASN A 84 -11.29 -2.97 -2.96
CA ASN A 84 -10.24 -3.93 -3.27
C ASN A 84 -9.11 -3.89 -2.24
N VAL A 85 -9.03 -2.81 -1.45
CA VAL A 85 -8.04 -2.66 -0.38
C VAL A 85 -8.67 -3.14 0.92
N ILE A 86 -8.14 -4.22 1.48
CA ILE A 86 -8.67 -4.75 2.74
C ILE A 86 -7.96 -4.16 3.95
N ARG A 87 -6.74 -3.69 3.76
CA ARG A 87 -5.97 -3.06 4.82
C ARG A 87 -4.82 -2.26 4.21
N TYR A 88 -4.36 -1.25 4.94
CA TYR A 88 -3.18 -0.48 4.58
C TYR A 88 -2.48 0.00 5.84
N LEU A 89 -1.17 0.22 5.74
CA LEU A 89 -0.35 0.75 6.83
C LEU A 89 0.62 1.75 6.24
N SER A 90 0.82 2.88 6.92
CA SER A 90 1.81 3.87 6.55
C SER A 90 2.52 4.32 7.81
N ILE A 91 3.84 4.15 7.85
CA ILE A 91 4.66 4.53 8.99
C ILE A 91 5.65 5.59 8.53
N LYS A 92 5.63 6.75 9.20
CA LYS A 92 6.57 7.82 8.94
C LYS A 92 7.95 7.42 9.43
N VAL A 93 8.96 7.60 8.57
CA VAL A 93 10.34 7.27 8.90
C VAL A 93 11.25 8.46 8.61
N LYS A 94 12.43 8.48 9.23
CA LYS A 94 13.42 9.54 8.98
C LYS A 94 14.24 9.27 7.73
N SER A 95 14.45 7.99 7.44
CA SER A 95 15.17 7.54 6.25
C SER A 95 14.69 6.15 5.90
N PHE A 96 14.83 5.76 4.64
CA PHE A 96 14.48 4.41 4.21
C PHE A 96 15.62 3.46 4.54
N SER A 97 15.28 2.29 5.07
CA SER A 97 16.23 1.22 5.33
C SER A 97 16.24 0.24 4.17
N GLU A 98 17.31 -0.54 4.05
CA GLU A 98 17.41 -1.60 3.03
C GLU A 98 16.40 -2.71 3.29
N THR A 99 16.06 -2.94 4.56
CA THR A 99 15.10 -3.96 4.97
C THR A 99 13.84 -3.26 5.46
N PRO A 100 12.64 -3.67 4.98
CA PRO A 100 11.39 -3.08 5.45
C PRO A 100 11.26 -3.20 6.97
N THR A 101 10.84 -2.12 7.63
CA THR A 101 10.60 -2.12 9.07
C THR A 101 9.19 -2.58 9.42
N LEU A 102 8.26 -2.52 8.45
CA LEU A 102 6.91 -3.04 8.62
C LEU A 102 6.93 -4.56 8.54
N MET A 103 6.63 -5.22 9.66
CA MET A 103 6.57 -6.67 9.75
C MET A 103 5.13 -7.13 9.64
N ILE A 104 4.90 -8.03 8.73
CA ILE A 104 3.55 -8.52 8.46
C ILE A 104 3.49 -10.02 8.55
#